data_1b0446be33656906842d5fb765763905
#
_entry.id   1b0446be33656906842d5fb765763905
#
_cell.length_a   1.000
_cell.length_b   1.000
_cell.length_c   1.000
_cell.angle_alpha   90.00
_cell.angle_beta   90.00
_cell.angle_gamma   90.00
#
_symmetry.space_group_name_H-M   'P 1'
#
loop_
_entity.id
_entity.type
_entity.pdbx_description
1 polymer ?
#
loop_
_entity_poly.entity_id
_entity_poly.type
_entity_poly.pdbx_seq_one_letter_code
_entity_poly.pdbx_strand_id
1 'polypeptide(L)'
;MSAPAAFEVDKVALLGQTFSGLSDEELGELAALTQVSQYPPDYTLCREGAYEDTFYIVAAGEALTTKKISDAEGERVLRRVTPGDYVGEMALIQNAPRAATVRTLTACTVLEIDKGDFEAILSRSPRLALSII
;
A
#
# COMPACT_ATOMS: atom_id res chain seq x y z
N MET A 1 -23.00 13.27 -14.78
CA MET A 1 -21.62 13.69 -14.91
C MET A 1 -20.67 12.61 -14.40
N SER A 2 -19.69 12.29 -15.18
CA SER A 2 -18.72 11.26 -14.80
C SER A 2 -17.83 11.74 -13.66
N ALA A 3 -17.28 10.80 -12.91
CA ALA A 3 -16.28 11.11 -11.89
C ALA A 3 -15.06 11.76 -12.54
N PRO A 4 -14.37 12.65 -11.83
CA PRO A 4 -13.13 13.23 -12.33
C PRO A 4 -12.11 12.15 -12.69
N ALA A 5 -11.37 12.38 -13.76
CA ALA A 5 -10.32 11.45 -14.18
C ALA A 5 -9.27 11.19 -13.08
N ALA A 6 -9.12 12.15 -12.12
CA ALA A 6 -8.21 12.00 -11.00
C ALA A 6 -8.53 10.80 -10.10
N PHE A 7 -9.77 10.29 -10.15
CA PHE A 7 -10.16 9.11 -9.38
C PHE A 7 -9.94 7.81 -10.15
N GLU A 8 -9.60 7.91 -11.42
CA GLU A 8 -9.36 6.74 -12.23
C GLU A 8 -7.91 6.32 -12.12
N VAL A 9 -7.72 5.05 -11.83
CA VAL A 9 -6.40 4.44 -11.73
C VAL A 9 -6.40 3.20 -12.61
N ASP A 10 -5.39 3.08 -13.46
CA ASP A 10 -5.16 1.83 -14.18
C ASP A 10 -4.54 0.84 -13.21
N LYS A 11 -5.40 0.10 -12.53
CA LYS A 11 -5.00 -0.84 -11.48
C LYS A 11 -4.05 -1.91 -12.00
N VAL A 12 -4.34 -2.46 -13.17
CA VAL A 12 -3.53 -3.54 -13.73
C VAL A 12 -2.14 -3.03 -14.06
N ALA A 13 -2.03 -1.84 -14.66
CA ALA A 13 -0.74 -1.26 -15.00
C ALA A 13 0.07 -0.97 -13.73
N LEU A 14 -0.55 -0.39 -12.71
CA LEU A 14 0.13 -0.07 -11.46
C LEU A 14 0.57 -1.34 -10.73
N LEU A 15 -0.31 -2.33 -10.64
CA LEU A 15 0.01 -3.60 -10.00
C LEU A 15 1.12 -4.33 -10.74
N GLY A 16 1.16 -4.23 -12.07
CA GLY A 16 2.22 -4.82 -12.88
C GLY A 16 3.58 -4.18 -12.65
N GLN A 17 3.60 -2.89 -12.34
CA GLN A 17 4.83 -2.19 -11.97
C GLN A 17 5.31 -2.61 -10.57
N THR A 18 4.37 -2.79 -9.65
CA THR A 18 4.67 -3.10 -8.25
C THR A 18 5.05 -4.57 -8.08
N PHE A 19 4.33 -5.46 -8.75
CA PHE A 19 4.53 -6.91 -8.66
C PHE A 19 4.90 -7.47 -10.03
N SER A 20 6.19 -7.40 -10.36
CA SER A 20 6.69 -7.95 -11.61
C SER A 20 6.57 -9.48 -11.60
N GLY A 21 6.34 -10.05 -12.76
CA GLY A 21 6.29 -11.51 -12.92
C GLY A 21 4.91 -12.13 -12.77
N LEU A 22 3.87 -11.34 -12.48
CA LEU A 22 2.50 -11.84 -12.48
C LEU A 22 1.93 -11.84 -13.90
N SER A 23 1.09 -12.85 -14.19
CA SER A 23 0.39 -12.91 -15.47
C SER A 23 -0.73 -11.85 -15.51
N ASP A 24 -1.22 -11.58 -16.73
CA ASP A 24 -2.35 -10.66 -16.87
C ASP A 24 -3.58 -11.13 -16.11
N GLU A 25 -3.81 -12.44 -16.07
CA GLU A 25 -4.91 -13.03 -15.31
C GLU A 25 -4.74 -12.78 -13.81
N GLU A 26 -3.54 -13.02 -13.28
CA GLU A 26 -3.24 -12.77 -11.86
C GLU A 26 -3.37 -11.29 -11.50
N LEU A 27 -2.91 -10.41 -12.38
CA LEU A 27 -3.05 -8.96 -12.18
C LEU A 27 -4.52 -8.54 -12.17
N GLY A 28 -5.34 -9.12 -13.06
CA GLY A 28 -6.76 -8.85 -13.11
C GLY A 28 -7.48 -9.29 -11.84
N GLU A 29 -7.13 -10.47 -11.32
CA GLU A 29 -7.71 -10.96 -10.07
C GLU A 29 -7.35 -10.07 -8.89
N LEU A 30 -6.09 -9.66 -8.81
CA LEU A 30 -5.63 -8.78 -7.75
C LEU A 30 -6.28 -7.40 -7.85
N ALA A 31 -6.38 -6.87 -9.07
CA ALA A 31 -7.02 -5.57 -9.31
C ALA A 31 -8.48 -5.56 -8.83
N ALA A 32 -9.20 -6.66 -9.03
CA ALA A 32 -10.59 -6.76 -8.62
C ALA A 32 -10.76 -6.68 -7.10
N LEU A 33 -9.75 -7.01 -6.34
CA LEU A 33 -9.77 -6.96 -4.88
C LEU A 33 -9.33 -5.62 -4.32
N THR A 34 -8.74 -4.75 -5.14
CA THR A 34 -8.26 -3.44 -4.67
C THR A 34 -9.36 -2.40 -4.75
N GLN A 35 -9.26 -1.42 -3.86
CA GLN A 35 -10.15 -0.27 -3.82
C GLN A 35 -9.33 1.00 -3.97
N VAL A 36 -9.78 1.92 -4.81
CA VAL A 36 -9.14 3.23 -4.97
C VAL A 36 -9.64 4.15 -3.88
N SER A 37 -8.72 4.75 -3.14
CA SER A 37 -9.03 5.71 -2.09
C SER A 37 -8.17 6.94 -2.23
N GLN A 38 -8.69 8.07 -1.78
CA GLN A 38 -7.96 9.33 -1.75
C GLN A 38 -7.85 9.85 -0.33
N TYR A 39 -6.69 10.39 0.00
CA TYR A 39 -6.41 10.94 1.31
C TYR A 39 -5.80 12.33 1.18
N PRO A 40 -6.14 13.24 2.10
CA PRO A 40 -5.56 14.58 2.10
C PRO A 40 -4.10 14.54 2.55
N PRO A 41 -3.36 15.67 2.42
CA PRO A 41 -2.04 15.77 3.04
C PRO A 41 -2.11 15.55 4.55
N ASP A 42 -1.02 15.06 5.11
CA ASP A 42 -0.85 14.85 6.55
C ASP A 42 -1.83 13.81 7.13
N TYR A 43 -2.21 12.81 6.34
CA TYR A 43 -3.05 11.71 6.78
C TYR A 43 -2.20 10.49 7.12
N THR A 44 -2.47 9.84 8.24
CA THR A 44 -1.73 8.65 8.67
C THR A 44 -2.33 7.40 8.02
N LEU A 45 -1.57 6.80 7.10
CA LEU A 45 -1.95 5.54 6.46
C LEU A 45 -1.63 4.33 7.33
N CYS A 46 -0.46 4.36 7.96
CA CYS A 46 -0.01 3.29 8.87
C CYS A 46 0.50 3.95 10.13
N ARG A 47 0.14 3.39 11.28
CA ARG A 47 0.57 3.92 12.58
C ARG A 47 1.53 2.95 13.24
N GLU A 48 2.72 3.40 13.56
CA GLU A 48 3.73 2.60 14.26
C GLU A 48 3.14 2.00 15.54
N GLY A 49 3.35 0.71 15.73
CA GLY A 49 2.88 -0.02 16.89
C GLY A 49 1.45 -0.52 16.82
N ALA A 50 0.66 -0.09 15.83
CA ALA A 50 -0.72 -0.53 15.68
C ALA A 50 -0.80 -1.82 14.89
N TYR A 51 -1.80 -2.64 15.22
CA TYR A 51 -2.14 -3.84 14.44
C TYR A 51 -3.19 -3.41 13.41
N GLU A 52 -2.76 -3.35 12.15
CA GLU A 52 -3.61 -2.90 11.04
C GLU A 52 -3.48 -3.88 9.88
N ASP A 53 -4.53 -4.04 9.11
CA ASP A 53 -4.64 -5.10 8.10
C ASP A 53 -4.65 -4.59 6.67
N THR A 54 -4.45 -3.30 6.45
CA THR A 54 -4.53 -2.74 5.10
C THR A 54 -3.16 -2.58 4.48
N PHE A 55 -3.07 -2.98 3.22
CA PHE A 55 -1.90 -2.81 2.37
C PHE A 55 -2.22 -1.70 1.37
N TYR A 56 -1.25 -0.83 1.11
CA TYR A 56 -1.44 0.32 0.23
C TYR A 56 -0.40 0.35 -0.88
N ILE A 57 -0.83 0.68 -2.09
CA ILE A 57 0.07 1.00 -3.20
C ILE A 57 -0.23 2.43 -3.60
N VAL A 58 0.80 3.28 -3.66
CA VAL A 58 0.63 4.69 -4.03
C VAL A 58 0.47 4.79 -5.54
N ALA A 59 -0.64 5.37 -5.99
CA ALA A 59 -0.89 5.64 -7.40
C ALA A 59 -0.49 7.08 -7.75
N ALA A 60 -0.70 8.02 -6.84
CA ALA A 60 -0.34 9.43 -7.03
C ALA A 60 -0.07 10.06 -5.68
N GLY A 61 0.80 11.07 -5.67
CA GLY A 61 1.19 11.77 -4.44
C GLY A 61 2.41 11.14 -3.79
N GLU A 62 2.75 11.65 -2.62
CA GLU A 62 3.92 11.20 -1.86
C GLU A 62 3.58 11.07 -0.39
N ALA A 63 4.24 10.13 0.28
CA ALA A 63 4.14 9.92 1.70
C ALA A 63 5.53 9.77 2.31
N LEU A 64 5.62 9.86 3.63
CA LEU A 64 6.85 9.64 4.37
C LEU A 64 6.67 8.48 5.33
N THR A 65 7.68 7.63 5.38
CA THR A 65 7.78 6.59 6.40
C THR A 65 8.70 7.12 7.49
N THR A 66 8.19 7.14 8.72
CA THR A 66 8.93 7.65 9.87
C THR A 66 8.89 6.63 11.00
N LYS A 67 9.89 6.72 11.87
CA LYS A 67 9.96 5.90 13.06
C LYS A 67 10.34 6.77 14.25
N LYS A 68 9.64 6.57 15.35
CA LYS A 68 9.95 7.29 16.58
C LYS A 68 11.24 6.72 17.17
N ILE A 69 12.18 7.62 17.44
CA ILE A 69 13.47 7.25 18.04
C ILE A 69 13.38 7.31 19.57
N SER A 70 12.91 8.46 20.08
CA SER A 70 12.70 8.68 21.51
C SER A 70 11.82 9.91 21.69
N ASP A 71 11.32 10.13 22.90
CA ASP A 71 10.55 11.33 23.19
C ASP A 71 11.35 12.60 22.98
N ALA A 72 12.66 12.54 23.28
CA ALA A 72 13.54 13.70 23.13
C ALA A 72 13.94 13.95 21.69
N GLU A 73 14.17 12.89 20.91
CA GLU A 73 14.66 13.01 19.52
C GLU A 73 13.54 13.07 18.50
N GLY A 74 12.31 12.65 18.87
CA GLY A 74 11.18 12.63 17.97
C GLY A 74 11.27 11.54 16.93
N GLU A 75 10.77 11.84 15.73
CA GLU A 75 10.70 10.90 14.61
C GLU A 75 11.88 11.06 13.67
N ARG A 76 12.30 9.93 13.07
CA ARG A 76 13.29 9.94 12.00
C ARG A 76 12.59 9.53 10.71
N VAL A 77 12.86 10.26 9.63
CA VAL A 77 12.38 9.88 8.30
C VAL A 77 13.21 8.71 7.80
N LEU A 78 12.56 7.59 7.50
CA LEU A 78 13.22 6.40 6.97
C LEU A 78 13.28 6.41 5.46
N ARG A 79 12.18 6.80 4.81
CA ARG A 79 12.15 6.88 3.35
C ARG A 79 10.95 7.70 2.88
N ARG A 80 11.04 8.13 1.62
CA ARG A 80 9.94 8.74 0.90
C ARG A 80 9.23 7.67 0.09
N VAL A 81 7.90 7.66 0.14
CA VAL A 81 7.05 6.73 -0.61
C VAL A 81 6.48 7.49 -1.80
N THR A 82 6.72 6.98 -3.00
CA THR A 82 6.32 7.62 -4.25
C THR A 82 5.47 6.68 -5.10
N PRO A 83 4.85 7.16 -6.20
CA PRO A 83 3.99 6.30 -7.01
C PRO A 83 4.69 5.00 -7.45
N GLY A 84 3.98 3.90 -7.31
CA GLY A 84 4.51 2.56 -7.54
C GLY A 84 5.03 1.86 -6.30
N ASP A 85 5.34 2.62 -5.25
CA ASP A 85 5.76 2.05 -3.98
C ASP A 85 4.56 1.53 -3.19
N TYR A 86 4.82 0.56 -2.31
CA TYR A 86 3.78 0.01 -1.44
C TYR A 86 4.22 0.06 0.01
N VAL A 87 3.23 0.07 0.90
CA VAL A 87 3.46 0.08 2.35
C VAL A 87 2.47 -0.86 3.03
N GLY A 88 2.87 -1.41 4.16
CA GLY A 88 2.03 -2.26 4.96
C GLY A 88 2.08 -3.74 4.57
N GLU A 89 3.02 -4.12 3.70
CA GLU A 89 3.13 -5.50 3.21
C GLU A 89 3.41 -6.52 4.31
N MET A 90 4.11 -6.11 5.36
CA MET A 90 4.42 -7.03 6.46
C MET A 90 3.16 -7.48 7.20
N ALA A 91 2.14 -6.62 7.27
CA ALA A 91 0.88 -6.98 7.90
C ALA A 91 0.14 -8.09 7.14
N LEU A 92 0.43 -8.24 5.85
CA LEU A 92 -0.16 -9.29 5.02
C LEU A 92 0.48 -10.66 5.28
N ILE A 93 1.71 -10.66 5.74
CA ILE A 93 2.51 -11.88 5.91
C ILE A 93 2.59 -12.28 7.37
N GLN A 94 2.70 -11.31 8.26
CA GLN A 94 2.88 -11.53 9.68
C GLN A 94 1.83 -10.78 10.47
N ASN A 95 1.31 -11.39 11.53
CA ASN A 95 0.44 -10.71 12.47
C ASN A 95 1.30 -9.96 13.48
N ALA A 96 1.83 -8.82 13.06
CA ALA A 96 2.77 -8.01 13.83
C ALA A 96 2.33 -6.55 13.79
N PRO A 97 2.69 -5.75 14.81
CA PRO A 97 2.40 -4.31 14.77
C PRO A 97 3.19 -3.64 13.65
N ARG A 98 2.66 -2.51 13.16
CA ARG A 98 3.37 -1.71 12.15
C ARG A 98 4.73 -1.28 12.69
N ALA A 99 5.77 -1.49 11.89
CA ALA A 99 7.14 -1.15 12.28
C ALA A 99 7.42 0.34 12.21
N ALA A 100 6.62 1.10 11.48
CA ALA A 100 6.82 2.52 11.26
C ALA A 100 5.49 3.20 10.95
N THR A 101 5.48 4.52 11.04
CA THR A 101 4.34 5.34 10.65
C THR A 101 4.52 5.76 9.19
N VAL A 102 3.42 5.72 8.42
CA VAL A 102 3.40 6.24 7.05
C VAL A 102 2.34 7.34 7.01
N ARG A 103 2.77 8.55 6.67
CA ARG A 103 1.91 9.73 6.63
C ARG A 103 2.02 10.40 5.26
N THR A 104 0.88 10.75 4.70
CA THR A 104 0.88 11.46 3.41
C THR A 104 1.55 12.82 3.55
N LEU A 105 2.41 13.14 2.60
CA LEU A 105 3.05 14.45 2.51
C LEU A 105 2.22 15.38 1.65
N THR A 106 1.66 14.85 0.57
CA THR A 106 0.73 15.54 -0.33
C THR A 106 -0.58 14.77 -0.34
N ALA A 107 -1.58 15.30 -1.03
CA ALA A 107 -2.78 14.51 -1.32
C ALA A 107 -2.36 13.26 -2.09
N CYS A 108 -2.87 12.10 -1.69
CA CYS A 108 -2.49 10.82 -2.27
C CYS A 108 -3.71 10.06 -2.79
N THR A 109 -3.51 9.40 -3.93
CA THR A 109 -4.43 8.38 -4.42
C THR A 109 -3.73 7.04 -4.24
N VAL A 110 -4.41 6.07 -3.63
CA VAL A 110 -3.83 4.77 -3.33
C VAL A 110 -4.75 3.65 -3.76
N LEU A 111 -4.16 2.48 -4.01
CA LEU A 111 -4.92 1.23 -4.05
C LEU A 111 -4.82 0.58 -2.69
N GLU A 112 -5.95 0.15 -2.16
CA GLU A 112 -6.02 -0.53 -0.88
C GLU A 112 -6.48 -1.96 -1.07
N ILE A 113 -5.89 -2.87 -0.29
CA ILE A 113 -6.37 -4.25 -0.19
C ILE A 113 -6.25 -4.68 1.27
N ASP A 114 -7.27 -5.34 1.80
CA ASP A 114 -7.19 -5.84 3.16
C ASP A 114 -6.54 -7.22 3.19
N LYS A 115 -6.13 -7.62 4.39
CA LYS A 115 -5.41 -8.87 4.61
C LYS A 115 -6.21 -10.10 4.18
N GLY A 116 -7.51 -10.13 4.49
CA GLY A 116 -8.34 -11.28 4.18
C GLY A 116 -8.43 -11.55 2.69
N ASP A 117 -8.67 -10.50 1.91
CA ASP A 117 -8.74 -10.60 0.45
C ASP A 117 -7.39 -10.98 -0.15
N PHE A 118 -6.32 -10.43 0.39
CA PHE A 118 -4.98 -10.73 -0.08
C PHE A 118 -4.60 -12.19 0.20
N GLU A 119 -4.92 -12.69 1.39
CA GLU A 119 -4.69 -14.10 1.74
C GLU A 119 -5.43 -15.04 0.82
N ALA A 120 -6.66 -14.70 0.42
CA ALA A 120 -7.44 -15.49 -0.48
C ALA A 120 -6.76 -15.66 -1.85
N ILE A 121 -6.15 -14.59 -2.36
CA ILE A 121 -5.45 -14.68 -3.65
C ILE A 121 -4.09 -15.36 -3.51
N LEU A 122 -3.40 -15.17 -2.39
CA LEU A 122 -2.11 -15.84 -2.13
C LEU A 122 -2.26 -17.37 -2.14
N SER A 123 -3.36 -17.88 -1.62
CA SER A 123 -3.60 -19.31 -1.58
C SER A 123 -3.77 -19.93 -2.98
N ARG A 124 -4.14 -19.10 -3.97
CA ARG A 124 -4.34 -19.53 -5.36
C ARG A 124 -3.17 -19.19 -6.27
N SER A 125 -2.28 -18.29 -5.83
CA SER A 125 -1.16 -17.83 -6.64
C SER A 125 0.12 -17.78 -5.83
N PRO A 126 0.89 -18.88 -5.76
CA PRO A 126 2.19 -18.88 -5.08
C PRO A 126 3.17 -17.86 -5.65
N ARG A 127 3.02 -17.49 -6.93
CA ARG A 127 3.88 -16.51 -7.58
C ARG A 127 3.75 -15.14 -6.95
N LEU A 128 2.55 -14.77 -6.50
CA LEU A 128 2.31 -13.50 -5.84
C LEU A 128 3.10 -13.44 -4.52
N ALA A 129 3.08 -14.53 -3.76
CA ALA A 129 3.84 -14.59 -2.51
C ALA A 129 5.34 -14.37 -2.76
N LEU A 130 5.89 -14.96 -3.81
CA LEU A 130 7.30 -14.79 -4.17
C LEU A 130 7.61 -13.35 -4.60
N SER A 131 6.66 -12.65 -5.19
CA SER A 131 6.84 -11.27 -5.64
C SER A 131 6.95 -10.28 -4.47
N ILE A 132 6.40 -10.63 -3.31
CA ILE A 132 6.37 -9.74 -2.14
C ILE A 132 7.57 -10.00 -1.23
N ILE A 133 8.00 -11.22 -1.14
CA ILE A 133 9.14 -11.61 -0.35
C ILE A 133 10.43 -11.38 -1.11
#